data_9dc76eb9712f97890558033842383bea
#
_entry.id   9dc76eb9712f97890558033842383bea
#
_cell.length_a   1.000
_cell.length_b   1.000
_cell.length_c   1.000
_cell.angle_alpha   90.00
_cell.angle_beta   90.00
_cell.angle_gamma   90.00
#
_symmetry.space_group_name_H-M   'P 1'
#
loop_
_entity.id
_entity.type
_entity.pdbx_description
1 polymer ?
#
loop_
_entity_poly.entity_id
_entity_poly.type
_entity_poly.pdbx_seq_one_letter_code
_entity_poly.pdbx_strand_id
1 'polypeptide(L)'
;MITPQPESDLSLNIMVVGADVIKVLKQNKDYMIVEDLMKKFISRDSRRSPNLFFDTLTFLYTLGLIGEDNYKVRLKYGFTQKTLF
;
A
#
# COMPACT_ATOMS: atom_id res chain seq x y z
N MET A 1 0.19 6.49 30.74
CA MET A 1 0.29 6.16 30.17
C MET A 1 0.22 6.18 29.24
N ILE A 2 0.16 6.12 28.70
CA ILE A 2 0.16 6.11 27.92
C ILE A 2 0.28 5.81 27.06
N THR A 3 0.51 5.89 26.59
CA THR A 3 0.71 5.63 25.76
C THR A 3 0.52 4.80 24.84
N PRO A 4 -0.16 4.08 24.66
CA PRO A 4 -0.40 3.09 23.66
C PRO A 4 -1.17 3.56 22.48
N GLN A 5 -1.33 4.82 22.34
CA GLN A 5 -2.03 5.34 21.19
C GLN A 5 -1.46 4.87 19.89
N PRO A 6 -0.15 4.88 19.68
CA PRO A 6 0.38 4.41 18.40
C PRO A 6 0.01 2.98 18.13
N GLU A 7 -0.08 2.20 19.17
CA GLU A 7 -0.40 0.81 19.00
C GLU A 7 -1.85 0.59 18.71
N SER A 8 -2.70 1.41 19.28
CA SER A 8 -4.11 1.25 19.04
C SER A 8 -4.49 1.63 17.62
N ASP A 9 -3.58 2.31 16.91
CA ASP A 9 -3.84 2.68 15.52
C ASP A 9 -3.07 1.82 14.56
N LEU A 10 -2.99 0.54 14.84
CA LEU A 10 -2.30 -0.38 13.94
C LEU A 10 -2.86 -0.33 12.55
N SER A 11 -4.14 -0.03 12.41
CA SER A 11 -4.74 0.03 11.09
C SER A 11 -4.16 1.14 10.23
N LEU A 12 -3.45 2.10 10.82
CA LEU A 12 -2.77 3.15 10.08
C LEU A 12 -1.27 2.92 10.01
N ASN A 13 -0.78 1.82 10.56
CA ASN A 13 0.63 1.49 10.49
C ASN A 13 1.02 1.28 9.03
N ILE A 14 2.16 1.83 8.64
CA ILE A 14 2.56 1.81 7.23
C ILE A 14 2.71 0.38 6.70
N MET A 15 3.09 -0.55 7.55
CA MET A 15 3.21 -1.93 7.09
C MET A 15 1.84 -2.56 6.85
N VAL A 16 0.88 -2.22 7.70
CA VAL A 16 -0.46 -2.75 7.55
C VAL A 16 -1.14 -2.16 6.33
N VAL A 17 -1.05 -0.84 6.17
CA VAL A 17 -1.68 -0.21 5.00
C VAL A 17 -0.96 -0.59 3.72
N GLY A 18 0.35 -0.82 3.80
CA GLY A 18 1.09 -1.28 2.64
C GLY A 18 0.62 -2.66 2.19
N ALA A 19 0.40 -3.55 3.15
CA ALA A 19 -0.11 -4.87 2.81
C ALA A 19 -1.49 -4.78 2.18
N ASP A 20 -2.29 -3.83 2.63
CA ASP A 20 -3.62 -3.64 2.06
C ASP A 20 -3.52 -3.15 0.61
N VAL A 21 -2.59 -2.25 0.32
CA VAL A 21 -2.38 -1.80 -1.04
C VAL A 21 -2.03 -2.97 -1.95
N ILE A 22 -1.14 -3.84 -1.49
CA ILE A 22 -0.76 -4.99 -2.28
C ILE A 22 -1.96 -5.90 -2.51
N LYS A 23 -2.78 -6.09 -1.50
CA LYS A 23 -3.98 -6.90 -1.64
C LYS A 23 -4.93 -6.32 -2.69
N VAL A 24 -5.12 -5.01 -2.66
CA VAL A 24 -6.00 -4.36 -3.63
C VAL A 24 -5.44 -4.53 -5.04
N LEU A 25 -4.13 -4.37 -5.21
CA LEU A 25 -3.53 -4.54 -6.51
C LEU A 25 -3.72 -5.97 -7.03
N LYS A 26 -3.54 -6.94 -6.16
CA LYS A 26 -3.73 -8.33 -6.58
C LYS A 26 -5.15 -8.59 -7.03
N GLN A 27 -6.10 -7.95 -6.40
CA GLN A 27 -7.50 -8.11 -6.78
C GLN A 27 -7.81 -7.45 -8.11
N ASN A 28 -6.92 -6.61 -8.61
CA ASN A 28 -7.12 -5.88 -9.86
C ASN A 28 -6.09 -6.24 -10.91
N LYS A 29 -5.70 -7.50 -10.97
CA LYS A 29 -4.78 -8.02 -11.98
C LYS A 29 -3.40 -7.39 -11.85
N ASP A 30 -3.05 -7.04 -10.62
CA ASP A 30 -1.70 -6.62 -10.27
C ASP A 30 -1.32 -5.23 -10.67
N TYR A 31 -2.25 -4.44 -11.18
CA TYR A 31 -1.95 -3.03 -11.42
C TYR A 31 -3.23 -2.22 -11.35
N MET A 32 -3.08 -0.94 -11.08
CA MET A 32 -4.17 0.02 -11.06
C MET A 32 -3.63 1.40 -11.38
N ILE A 33 -4.48 2.22 -11.96
CA ILE A 33 -4.14 3.63 -12.11
C ILE A 33 -4.04 4.23 -10.73
N VAL A 34 -3.03 5.09 -10.52
CA VAL A 34 -2.76 5.66 -9.20
C VAL A 34 -4.01 6.29 -8.60
N GLU A 35 -4.75 7.03 -9.40
CA GLU A 35 -5.93 7.72 -8.91
C GLU A 35 -6.97 6.75 -8.39
N ASP A 36 -7.21 5.69 -9.13
CA ASP A 36 -8.18 4.68 -8.72
C ASP A 36 -7.73 3.95 -7.48
N LEU A 37 -6.45 3.66 -7.42
CA LEU A 37 -5.88 3.00 -6.25
C LEU A 37 -6.06 3.87 -5.01
N MET A 38 -5.79 5.17 -5.16
CA MET A 38 -5.96 6.08 -4.04
C MET A 38 -7.40 6.11 -3.56
N LYS A 39 -8.34 6.13 -4.49
CA LYS A 39 -9.74 6.15 -4.11
C LYS A 39 -10.13 4.91 -3.33
N LYS A 40 -9.68 3.76 -3.78
CA LYS A 40 -9.95 2.54 -3.05
C LYS A 40 -9.29 2.54 -1.69
N PHE A 41 -8.05 2.99 -1.64
CA PHE A 41 -7.30 3.04 -0.40
C PHE A 41 -8.03 3.86 0.65
N ILE A 42 -8.47 5.05 0.25
CA ILE A 42 -9.11 5.96 1.18
C ILE A 42 -10.50 5.45 1.57
N SER A 43 -11.19 4.82 0.65
CA SER A 43 -12.54 4.37 0.93
C SER A 43 -12.58 3.20 1.90
N ARG A 44 -11.48 2.50 2.08
CA ARG A 44 -11.46 1.33 2.96
C ARG A 44 -11.39 1.71 4.43
N ASP A 45 -10.97 2.93 4.73
CA ASP A 45 -10.92 3.38 6.12
C ASP A 45 -10.97 4.90 6.11
N SER A 46 -11.96 5.45 6.75
CA SER A 46 -12.19 6.90 6.72
C SER A 46 -11.06 7.70 7.34
N ARG A 47 -10.18 7.06 8.10
CA ARG A 47 -9.06 7.76 8.71
C ARG A 47 -7.88 7.92 7.78
N ARG A 48 -7.92 7.28 6.62
CA ARG A 48 -6.82 7.36 5.67
C ARG A 48 -6.89 8.66 4.90
N SER A 49 -5.72 9.15 4.52
CA SER A 49 -5.60 10.42 3.81
C SER A 49 -4.72 10.24 2.59
N PRO A 50 -4.76 11.19 1.64
CA PRO A 50 -3.84 11.12 0.51
C PRO A 50 -2.39 11.11 0.93
N ASN A 51 -2.04 11.84 1.98
CA ASN A 51 -0.66 11.84 2.46
C ASN A 51 -0.23 10.45 2.90
N LEU A 52 -1.10 9.76 3.64
CA LEU A 52 -0.79 8.41 4.04
C LEU A 52 -0.64 7.50 2.84
N PHE A 53 -1.47 7.70 1.82
CA PHE A 53 -1.39 6.92 0.61
C PHE A 53 -0.02 7.08 -0.06
N PHE A 54 0.43 8.31 -0.22
CA PHE A 54 1.71 8.53 -0.88
C PHE A 54 2.88 8.06 -0.04
N ASP A 55 2.80 8.21 1.27
CA ASP A 55 3.82 7.65 2.14
C ASP A 55 3.88 6.14 2.00
N THR A 56 2.73 5.51 1.91
CA THR A 56 2.66 4.06 1.75
C THR A 56 3.27 3.63 0.43
N LEU A 57 2.95 4.33 -0.65
CA LEU A 57 3.54 4.00 -1.94
C LEU A 57 5.06 4.15 -1.90
N THR A 58 5.54 5.23 -1.30
CA THR A 58 6.98 5.43 -1.18
C THR A 58 7.63 4.28 -0.43
N PHE A 59 7.01 3.85 0.64
CA PHE A 59 7.50 2.74 1.42
C PHE A 59 7.58 1.47 0.55
N LEU A 60 6.53 1.18 -0.19
CA LEU A 60 6.52 -0.01 -1.02
C LEU A 60 7.51 0.06 -2.18
N TYR A 61 7.70 1.25 -2.75
CA TYR A 61 8.74 1.45 -3.75
C TYR A 61 10.12 1.17 -3.17
N THR A 62 10.36 1.69 -2.00
CA THR A 62 11.65 1.52 -1.34
C THR A 62 11.96 0.05 -1.11
N LEU A 63 10.93 -0.74 -0.82
CA LEU A 63 11.11 -2.17 -0.64
C LEU A 63 11.18 -2.93 -1.95
N GLY A 64 10.92 -2.27 -3.07
CA GLY A 64 10.96 -2.93 -4.36
C GLY A 64 9.76 -3.80 -4.65
N LEU A 65 8.67 -3.60 -3.94
CA LEU A 65 7.49 -4.44 -4.11
C LEU A 65 6.54 -3.94 -5.19
N ILE A 66 6.63 -2.67 -5.53
CA ILE A 66 5.79 -2.09 -6.57
C ILE A 66 6.63 -1.25 -7.50
N GLY A 67 6.08 -0.99 -8.68
CA GLY A 67 6.70 -0.09 -9.63
C GLY A 67 5.63 0.80 -10.23
N GLU A 68 6.06 1.88 -10.85
CA GLU A 68 5.15 2.83 -11.47
C GLU A 68 5.45 2.93 -12.95
N ASP A 69 4.38 3.01 -13.76
CA ASP A 69 4.51 3.07 -15.20
C ASP A 69 3.29 3.79 -15.75
N ASN A 70 3.47 4.98 -16.32
CA ASN A 70 2.40 5.74 -16.96
C ASN A 70 1.20 5.91 -16.02
N TYR A 71 1.45 6.40 -14.81
CA TYR A 71 0.41 6.63 -13.81
C TYR A 71 -0.25 5.36 -13.31
N LYS A 72 0.37 4.21 -13.56
CA LYS A 72 -0.11 2.94 -13.03
C LYS A 72 0.86 2.42 -11.99
N VAL A 73 0.31 1.84 -10.94
CA VAL A 73 1.10 1.16 -9.91
C VAL A 73 0.98 -0.33 -10.18
N ARG A 74 2.10 -1.02 -10.22
CA ARG A 74 2.13 -2.45 -10.50
C ARG A 74 2.88 -3.21 -9.45
N LEU A 75 2.45 -4.44 -9.22
CA LEU A 75 3.21 -5.33 -8.37
C LEU A 75 4.41 -5.88 -9.13
N LYS A 76 5.49 -6.05 -8.41
CA LYS A 76 6.69 -6.68 -8.97
C LYS A 76 6.76 -8.12 -8.51
N TYR A 77 6.04 -8.93 -9.18
CA TYR A 77 5.86 -10.30 -8.79
C TYR A 77 7.07 -11.16 -8.75
N GLY A 78 7.83 -11.13 -9.80
CA GLY A 78 8.95 -12.04 -9.90
C GLY A 78 9.84 -11.91 -8.71
N PHE A 79 10.03 -10.68 -8.27
CA PHE A 79 10.86 -10.43 -7.10
C PHE A 79 10.29 -11.12 -5.88
N THR A 80 9.00 -10.93 -5.65
CA THR A 80 8.38 -11.43 -4.44
C THR A 80 8.45 -12.94 -4.36
N GLN A 81 8.13 -13.59 -5.45
CA GLN A 81 8.12 -15.02 -5.42
C GLN A 81 9.48 -15.62 -5.24
N LYS A 82 10.46 -15.01 -5.86
CA LYS A 82 11.78 -15.59 -5.77
C LYS A 82 12.40 -15.41 -4.42
N THR A 83 12.16 -14.28 -3.80
CA THR A 83 12.78 -14.05 -2.53
C THR A 83 12.22 -14.88 -1.43
N LEU A 84 10.98 -15.24 -1.52
CA LEU A 84 10.39 -16.00 -0.44
C LEU A 84 10.74 -17.45 -0.50
N PHE A 85 11.16 -17.90 -1.61
CA PHE A 85 11.46 -19.31 -1.79
C PHE A 85 12.66 -19.53 -2.64
#